data_ad79bc08c119571da178c734abea46c6
#
_entry.id   ad79bc08c119571da178c734abea46c6
#
_cell.length_a   1.000
_cell.length_b   1.000
_cell.length_c   1.000
_cell.angle_alpha   90.00
_cell.angle_beta   90.00
_cell.angle_gamma   90.00
#
_symmetry.space_group_name_H-M   'P 1'
#
loop_
_entity.id
_entity.type
_entity.pdbx_description
1 polymer ?
#
loop_
_entity_poly.entity_id
_entity_poly.type
_entity_poly.pdbx_seq_one_letter_code
_entity_poly.pdbx_strand_id
1 'polypeptide(L)'
;LCEMASGLILGILFMRYQKWYLAAVAAGILFGIVWNLWHNTIRNCSEKDSMANARAWIYPAFRVGCFLIFFLAGAFHYAQNESFRDAYMMKLQDGMNVTVQGKLCSKQLKNGQYSYYLDHCYLSIGQEILPCNQILFYQTSDDDSIGQTLIVTGTVELWKSASNDGNFDAKAFYESKKIDFQLKEAIVKNVYGAEDGFGEKIYRLRRKISGVYE
;
A
#
# COMPACT_ATOMS: atom_id res chain seq x y z
N LEU A 1 5.25 10.57 -19.47
CA LEU A 1 4.49 10.34 -18.22
C LEU A 1 3.71 9.02 -18.24
N CYS A 2 2.92 8.73 -19.28
CA CYS A 2 2.15 7.48 -19.37
C CYS A 2 3.03 6.22 -19.32
N GLU A 3 4.19 6.22 -19.97
CA GLU A 3 5.11 5.07 -19.98
C GLU A 3 5.78 4.83 -18.63
N MET A 4 6.12 5.90 -17.91
CA MET A 4 6.67 5.80 -16.56
C MET A 4 5.63 5.22 -15.59
N ALA A 5 4.39 5.72 -15.67
CA ALA A 5 3.29 5.20 -14.84
C ALA A 5 2.97 3.73 -15.17
N SER A 6 2.92 3.37 -16.45
CA SER A 6 2.66 1.98 -16.87
C SER A 6 3.77 1.03 -16.43
N GLY A 7 5.04 1.44 -16.52
CA GLY A 7 6.17 0.65 -16.03
C GLY A 7 6.08 0.36 -14.55
N LEU A 8 5.82 1.39 -13.75
CA LEU A 8 5.69 1.27 -12.29
C LEU A 8 4.52 0.38 -11.89
N ILE A 9 3.34 0.59 -12.50
CA ILE A 9 2.14 -0.24 -12.23
C ILE A 9 2.40 -1.70 -12.60
N LEU A 10 2.97 -1.95 -13.78
CA LEU A 10 3.29 -3.32 -14.21
C LEU A 10 4.32 -3.99 -13.30
N GLY A 11 5.33 -3.24 -12.81
CA GLY A 11 6.31 -3.77 -11.85
C GLY A 11 5.65 -4.22 -10.55
N ILE A 12 4.75 -3.41 -10.00
CA ILE A 12 3.99 -3.75 -8.79
C ILE A 12 3.08 -4.96 -9.03
N LEU A 13 2.32 -4.97 -10.12
CA LEU A 13 1.41 -6.06 -10.47
C LEU A 13 2.16 -7.37 -10.68
N PHE A 14 3.32 -7.31 -11.34
CA PHE A 14 4.18 -8.47 -11.57
C PHE A 14 4.59 -9.13 -10.24
N MET A 15 5.10 -8.35 -9.30
CA MET A 15 5.51 -8.88 -7.98
C MET A 15 4.31 -9.40 -7.17
N ARG A 16 3.20 -8.68 -7.17
CA ARG A 16 2.00 -9.04 -6.39
C ARG A 16 1.40 -10.39 -6.80
N TYR A 17 1.34 -10.66 -8.11
CA TYR A 17 0.66 -11.88 -8.59
C TYR A 17 1.61 -13.04 -8.86
N GLN A 18 2.93 -12.82 -8.77
CA GLN A 18 3.98 -13.82 -9.07
C GLN A 18 3.74 -14.57 -10.40
N LYS A 19 3.00 -13.95 -11.32
CA LYS A 19 2.62 -14.56 -12.59
C LYS A 19 3.68 -14.26 -13.64
N TRP A 20 4.76 -15.04 -13.63
CA TRP A 20 5.90 -14.95 -14.55
C TRP A 20 5.50 -14.86 -16.03
N TYR A 21 4.39 -15.47 -16.40
CA TYR A 21 3.90 -15.40 -17.78
C TYR A 21 3.47 -13.98 -18.17
N LEU A 22 2.93 -13.17 -17.26
CA LEU A 22 2.58 -11.77 -17.56
C LEU A 22 3.84 -10.92 -17.83
N ALA A 23 4.93 -11.20 -17.12
CA ALA A 23 6.20 -10.55 -17.40
C ALA A 23 6.78 -10.99 -18.73
N ALA A 24 6.70 -12.29 -19.05
CA ALA A 24 7.14 -12.81 -20.33
C ALA A 24 6.33 -12.21 -21.49
N VAL A 25 5.01 -12.06 -21.33
CA VAL A 25 4.14 -11.41 -22.31
C VAL A 25 4.49 -9.93 -22.46
N ALA A 26 4.66 -9.21 -21.35
CA ALA A 26 5.04 -7.79 -21.38
C ALA A 26 6.43 -7.59 -22.00
N ALA A 27 7.39 -8.43 -21.67
CA ALA A 27 8.73 -8.43 -22.30
C ALA A 27 8.67 -8.77 -23.78
N GLY A 28 7.83 -9.72 -24.19
CA GLY A 28 7.60 -10.07 -25.60
C GLY A 28 6.98 -8.95 -26.40
N ILE A 29 5.99 -8.26 -25.84
CA ILE A 29 5.36 -7.08 -26.49
C ILE A 29 6.38 -5.94 -26.62
N LEU A 30 7.16 -5.66 -25.58
CA LEU A 30 8.21 -4.65 -25.64
C LEU A 30 9.29 -4.98 -26.66
N PHE A 31 9.74 -6.24 -26.68
CA PHE A 31 10.70 -6.72 -27.67
C PHE A 31 10.14 -6.60 -29.09
N GLY A 32 8.87 -6.96 -29.30
CA GLY A 32 8.18 -6.81 -30.58
C GLY A 32 8.09 -5.36 -31.04
N ILE A 33 7.78 -4.42 -30.14
CA ILE A 33 7.73 -2.98 -30.43
C ILE A 33 9.14 -2.47 -30.79
N VAL A 34 10.14 -2.81 -30.01
CA VAL A 34 11.55 -2.41 -30.25
C VAL A 34 12.05 -3.00 -31.57
N TRP A 35 11.75 -4.27 -31.83
CA TRP A 35 12.11 -4.96 -33.07
C TRP A 35 11.42 -4.31 -34.28
N ASN A 36 10.14 -4.01 -34.20
CA ASN A 36 9.40 -3.34 -35.27
C ASN A 36 9.95 -1.94 -35.57
N LEU A 37 10.22 -1.16 -34.51
CA LEU A 37 10.87 0.15 -34.64
C LEU A 37 12.27 0.00 -35.28
N TRP A 38 13.04 -0.99 -34.85
CA TRP A 38 14.37 -1.29 -35.40
C TRP A 38 14.30 -1.66 -36.89
N HIS A 39 13.42 -2.58 -37.23
CA HIS A 39 13.26 -3.06 -38.61
C HIS A 39 12.79 -1.95 -39.55
N ASN A 40 11.82 -1.13 -39.14
CA ASN A 40 11.33 0.00 -39.92
C ASN A 40 12.38 1.09 -40.11
N THR A 41 13.21 1.34 -39.09
CA THR A 41 14.28 2.34 -39.18
C THR A 41 15.40 1.86 -40.11
N ILE A 42 15.80 0.59 -40.06
CA ILE A 42 16.80 0.04 -41.00
C ILE A 42 16.28 0.08 -42.44
N ARG A 43 14.99 -0.22 -42.66
CA ARG A 43 14.37 -0.23 -43.99
C ARG A 43 14.30 1.14 -44.64
N ASN A 44 14.18 2.19 -43.83
CA ASN A 44 14.08 3.58 -44.29
C ASN A 44 15.42 4.33 -44.36
N CYS A 45 16.52 3.70 -43.93
CA CYS A 45 17.86 4.26 -44.01
C CYS A 45 18.39 4.13 -45.45
N SER A 46 18.02 5.05 -46.31
CA SER A 46 18.80 5.37 -47.51
C SER A 46 20.03 6.21 -47.08
N GLU A 47 21.14 5.93 -47.66
CA GLU A 47 22.55 6.17 -47.36
C GLU A 47 23.03 7.61 -47.08
N LYS A 48 22.17 8.61 -46.80
CA LYS A 48 22.59 10.03 -46.82
C LYS A 48 22.59 10.80 -45.48
N ASP A 49 22.04 10.27 -44.37
CA ASP A 49 21.97 11.07 -43.15
C ASP A 49 22.39 10.30 -41.88
N SER A 50 23.68 10.16 -41.67
CA SER A 50 24.26 9.50 -40.49
C SER A 50 23.86 10.12 -39.13
N MET A 51 23.66 11.44 -39.06
CA MET A 51 23.28 12.14 -37.82
C MET A 51 21.76 12.09 -37.55
N ALA A 52 20.92 12.08 -38.56
CA ALA A 52 19.49 11.90 -38.39
C ALA A 52 19.16 10.48 -37.92
N ASN A 53 19.93 9.48 -38.38
CA ASN A 53 19.80 8.10 -37.95
C ASN A 53 20.17 7.86 -36.50
N ALA A 54 21.21 8.51 -35.98
CA ALA A 54 21.57 8.41 -34.56
C ALA A 54 20.45 8.93 -33.64
N ARG A 55 19.81 10.04 -33.99
CA ARG A 55 18.68 10.61 -33.22
C ARG A 55 17.45 9.70 -33.26
N ALA A 56 17.17 9.01 -34.38
CA ALA A 56 16.06 8.09 -34.51
C ALA A 56 16.17 6.87 -33.56
N TRP A 57 17.36 6.50 -33.13
CA TRP A 57 17.62 5.39 -32.21
C TRP A 57 17.65 5.80 -30.74
N ILE A 58 18.15 6.98 -30.44
CA ILE A 58 18.30 7.47 -29.07
C ILE A 58 16.93 7.60 -28.39
N TYR A 59 15.92 8.09 -29.13
CA TYR A 59 14.60 8.34 -28.56
C TYR A 59 13.85 7.05 -28.13
N PRO A 60 13.70 6.00 -28.98
CA PRO A 60 13.06 4.77 -28.55
C PRO A 60 13.88 4.00 -27.48
N ALA A 61 15.21 4.02 -27.56
CA ALA A 61 16.05 3.39 -26.54
C ALA A 61 15.89 4.08 -25.17
N PHE A 62 15.82 5.41 -25.17
CA PHE A 62 15.56 6.18 -23.94
C PHE A 62 14.20 5.84 -23.33
N ARG A 63 13.13 5.71 -24.15
CA ARG A 63 11.80 5.35 -23.69
C ARG A 63 11.78 3.96 -23.06
N VAL A 64 12.40 2.96 -23.71
CA VAL A 64 12.52 1.61 -23.15
C VAL A 64 13.33 1.61 -21.87
N GLY A 65 14.43 2.36 -21.81
CA GLY A 65 15.23 2.52 -20.61
C GLY A 65 14.43 3.12 -19.44
N CYS A 66 13.69 4.19 -19.70
CA CYS A 66 12.80 4.78 -18.68
C CYS A 66 11.74 3.78 -18.20
N PHE A 67 11.09 3.06 -19.11
CA PHE A 67 10.10 2.05 -18.76
C PHE A 67 10.70 0.97 -17.85
N LEU A 68 11.87 0.43 -18.19
CA LEU A 68 12.55 -0.59 -17.39
C LEU A 68 12.96 -0.08 -16.01
N ILE A 69 13.45 1.15 -15.90
CA ILE A 69 13.80 1.76 -14.61
C ILE A 69 12.56 1.86 -13.72
N PHE A 70 11.44 2.36 -14.24
CA PHE A 70 10.21 2.47 -13.45
C PHE A 70 9.59 1.11 -13.13
N PHE A 71 9.70 0.13 -14.03
CA PHE A 71 9.28 -1.25 -13.76
C PHE A 71 10.08 -1.85 -12.60
N LEU A 72 11.40 -1.75 -12.64
CA LEU A 72 12.27 -2.26 -11.58
C LEU A 72 12.05 -1.51 -10.26
N ALA A 73 11.86 -0.19 -10.31
CA ALA A 73 11.55 0.60 -9.13
C ALA A 73 10.22 0.17 -8.48
N GLY A 74 9.18 -0.09 -9.30
CA GLY A 74 7.89 -0.59 -8.81
C GLY A 74 7.99 -1.98 -8.20
N ALA A 75 8.71 -2.89 -8.84
CA ALA A 75 8.96 -4.23 -8.34
C ALA A 75 9.76 -4.22 -7.02
N PHE A 76 10.81 -3.42 -6.96
CA PHE A 76 11.63 -3.25 -5.76
C PHE A 76 10.84 -2.65 -4.60
N HIS A 77 10.08 -1.60 -4.86
CA HIS A 77 9.24 -0.96 -3.84
C HIS A 77 8.20 -1.93 -3.27
N TYR A 78 7.57 -2.75 -4.14
CA TYR A 78 6.63 -3.78 -3.69
C TYR A 78 7.33 -4.84 -2.83
N ALA A 79 8.46 -5.38 -3.30
CA ALA A 79 9.23 -6.38 -2.56
C ALA A 79 9.68 -5.87 -1.19
N GLN A 80 10.08 -4.60 -1.10
CA GLN A 80 10.49 -3.98 0.16
C GLN A 80 9.32 -3.85 1.13
N ASN A 81 8.13 -3.45 0.66
CA ASN A 81 6.93 -3.39 1.49
C ASN A 81 6.48 -4.76 1.99
N GLU A 82 6.54 -5.79 1.13
CA GLU A 82 6.20 -7.16 1.50
C GLU A 82 7.16 -7.71 2.55
N SER A 83 8.47 -7.56 2.34
CA SER A 83 9.51 -7.98 3.30
C SER A 83 9.36 -7.28 4.65
N PHE A 84 9.02 -5.99 4.65
CA PHE A 84 8.72 -5.23 5.85
C PHE A 84 7.51 -5.79 6.61
N ARG A 85 6.43 -6.11 5.88
CA ARG A 85 5.22 -6.71 6.45
C ARG A 85 5.50 -8.09 7.03
N ASP A 86 6.21 -8.94 6.29
CA ASP A 86 6.51 -10.31 6.71
C ASP A 86 7.34 -10.35 7.99
N ALA A 87 8.22 -9.37 8.20
CA ALA A 87 9.08 -9.31 9.37
C ALA A 87 8.32 -9.32 10.71
N TYR A 88 7.18 -8.64 10.80
CA TYR A 88 6.35 -8.65 12.01
C TYR A 88 5.19 -9.65 11.93
N MET A 89 4.62 -9.91 10.74
CA MET A 89 3.52 -10.85 10.58
C MET A 89 3.91 -12.29 10.94
N MET A 90 5.14 -12.71 10.66
CA MET A 90 5.66 -14.03 11.06
C MET A 90 5.73 -14.22 12.58
N LYS A 91 5.79 -13.14 13.35
CA LYS A 91 5.85 -13.16 14.83
C LYS A 91 4.48 -13.02 15.47
N LEU A 92 3.46 -12.62 14.72
CA LEU A 92 2.10 -12.45 15.21
C LEU A 92 1.31 -13.76 15.11
N GLN A 93 0.56 -14.02 16.17
CA GLN A 93 -0.39 -15.12 16.21
C GLN A 93 -1.79 -14.58 16.58
N ASP A 94 -2.81 -15.19 16.01
CA ASP A 94 -4.20 -14.88 16.37
C ASP A 94 -4.45 -15.14 17.85
N GLY A 95 -5.06 -14.21 18.55
CA GLY A 95 -5.27 -14.28 20.00
C GLY A 95 -4.08 -13.83 20.87
N MET A 96 -2.97 -13.39 20.28
CA MET A 96 -1.81 -12.91 21.02
C MET A 96 -2.07 -11.52 21.62
N ASN A 97 -1.66 -11.32 22.88
CA ASN A 97 -1.76 -10.02 23.54
C ASN A 97 -0.52 -9.17 23.22
N VAL A 98 -0.73 -7.98 22.68
CA VAL A 98 0.33 -7.08 22.22
C VAL A 98 0.09 -5.65 22.66
N THR A 99 1.16 -4.86 22.69
CA THR A 99 1.08 -3.41 22.87
C THR A 99 1.51 -2.71 21.60
N VAL A 100 0.70 -1.77 21.15
CA VAL A 100 0.96 -0.97 19.95
C VAL A 100 1.02 0.49 20.34
N GLN A 101 2.03 1.17 19.85
CA GLN A 101 2.14 2.61 19.85
C GLN A 101 1.94 3.12 18.44
N GLY A 102 1.01 4.06 18.22
CA GLY A 102 0.76 4.63 16.90
C GLY A 102 0.05 5.97 16.97
N LYS A 103 0.11 6.72 15.87
CA LYS A 103 -0.56 8.00 15.73
C LYS A 103 -1.99 7.80 15.22
N LEU A 104 -2.98 8.38 15.91
CA LEU A 104 -4.37 8.33 15.48
C LEU A 104 -4.56 9.19 14.22
N CYS A 105 -4.75 8.54 13.08
CA CYS A 105 -4.89 9.22 11.79
C CYS A 105 -6.34 9.41 11.35
N SER A 106 -7.24 8.52 11.78
CA SER A 106 -8.65 8.59 11.39
C SER A 106 -9.55 7.93 12.43
N LYS A 107 -10.77 8.44 12.57
CA LYS A 107 -11.85 7.88 13.37
C LYS A 107 -13.11 7.76 12.53
N GLN A 108 -13.91 6.72 12.77
CA GLN A 108 -15.21 6.55 12.13
C GLN A 108 -16.19 5.98 13.13
N LEU A 109 -17.38 6.60 13.24
CA LEU A 109 -18.49 6.04 14.01
C LEU A 109 -19.27 5.09 13.10
N LYS A 110 -19.45 3.85 13.53
CA LYS A 110 -20.24 2.85 12.82
C LYS A 110 -20.92 1.94 13.84
N ASN A 111 -22.23 1.80 13.74
CA ASN A 111 -23.05 0.95 14.62
C ASN A 111 -22.81 1.21 16.12
N GLY A 112 -22.67 2.48 16.50
CA GLY A 112 -22.44 2.87 17.91
C GLY A 112 -21.04 2.62 18.44
N GLN A 113 -20.10 2.20 17.62
CA GLN A 113 -18.69 2.02 17.98
C GLN A 113 -17.79 2.89 17.12
N TYR A 114 -16.72 3.39 17.71
CA TYR A 114 -15.70 4.17 17.04
C TYR A 114 -14.61 3.26 16.54
N SER A 115 -14.39 3.23 15.22
CA SER A 115 -13.27 2.57 14.59
C SER A 115 -12.09 3.55 14.55
N TYR A 116 -11.01 3.23 15.25
CA TYR A 116 -9.79 4.02 15.33
C TYR A 116 -8.72 3.41 14.45
N TYR A 117 -8.12 4.24 13.60
CA TYR A 117 -7.04 3.84 12.69
C TYR A 117 -5.75 4.51 13.16
N LEU A 118 -4.78 3.69 13.54
CA LEU A 118 -3.43 4.16 13.89
C LEU A 118 -2.49 4.02 12.71
N ASP A 119 -1.66 5.02 12.52
CA ASP A 119 -0.58 5.04 11.55
C ASP A 119 0.78 5.21 12.24
N HIS A 120 1.88 4.99 11.51
CA HIS A 120 3.24 5.03 12.09
C HIS A 120 3.35 4.18 13.34
N CYS A 121 2.89 2.92 13.22
CA CYS A 121 2.76 2.02 14.35
C CYS A 121 4.07 1.32 14.69
N TYR A 122 4.28 1.15 16.00
CA TYR A 122 5.33 0.32 16.57
C TYR A 122 4.67 -0.76 17.43
N LEU A 123 4.92 -2.01 17.08
CA LEU A 123 4.37 -3.18 17.74
C LEU A 123 5.40 -3.73 18.72
N SER A 124 5.01 -3.87 19.98
CA SER A 124 5.84 -4.47 21.03
C SER A 124 5.41 -5.91 21.27
N ILE A 125 6.32 -6.85 20.99
CA ILE A 125 6.16 -8.29 21.22
C ILE A 125 7.25 -8.73 22.20
N GLY A 126 6.89 -8.96 23.45
CA GLY A 126 7.89 -9.23 24.49
C GLY A 126 8.84 -8.05 24.68
N GLN A 127 10.11 -8.25 24.38
CA GLN A 127 11.15 -7.19 24.45
C GLN A 127 11.48 -6.55 23.10
N GLU A 128 10.91 -7.04 22.00
CA GLU A 128 11.17 -6.51 20.67
C GLU A 128 10.15 -5.42 20.30
N ILE A 129 10.64 -4.38 19.66
CA ILE A 129 9.81 -3.32 19.08
C ILE A 129 10.01 -3.35 17.57
N LEU A 130 8.93 -3.59 16.84
CA LEU A 130 8.93 -3.70 15.39
C LEU A 130 8.01 -2.63 14.80
N PRO A 131 8.46 -1.89 13.79
CA PRO A 131 7.56 -1.02 13.04
C PRO A 131 6.55 -1.90 12.29
N CYS A 132 5.29 -1.45 12.21
CA CYS A 132 4.23 -2.16 11.51
C CYS A 132 3.34 -1.18 10.73
N ASN A 133 2.51 -1.73 9.87
CA ASN A 133 1.53 -0.98 9.09
C ASN A 133 0.41 -0.43 9.98
N GLN A 134 -0.60 0.14 9.36
CA GLN A 134 -1.77 0.66 10.07
C GLN A 134 -2.50 -0.44 10.83
N ILE A 135 -3.07 -0.04 11.98
CA ILE A 135 -3.82 -0.93 12.86
C ILE A 135 -5.21 -0.35 13.08
N LEU A 136 -6.19 -1.23 13.15
CA LEU A 136 -7.57 -0.92 13.47
C LEU A 136 -7.91 -1.45 14.87
N PHE A 137 -8.62 -0.65 15.67
CA PHE A 137 -9.28 -1.11 16.87
C PHE A 137 -10.58 -0.35 17.12
N TYR A 138 -11.40 -0.86 18.00
CA TYR A 138 -12.72 -0.30 18.30
C TYR A 138 -12.77 0.26 19.73
N GLN A 139 -13.43 1.41 19.86
CA GLN A 139 -13.70 2.07 21.15
C GLN A 139 -15.18 2.40 21.28
N THR A 140 -15.65 2.46 22.52
CA THR A 140 -17.03 2.89 22.84
C THR A 140 -17.13 4.39 23.01
N SER A 141 -16.02 5.08 23.32
CA SER A 141 -15.95 6.52 23.56
C SER A 141 -15.12 7.23 22.50
N ASP A 142 -15.34 8.53 22.31
CA ASP A 142 -14.62 9.41 21.37
C ASP A 142 -13.75 10.41 22.17
N ASP A 143 -12.91 9.87 23.06
CA ASP A 143 -12.14 10.70 23.99
C ASP A 143 -10.81 11.19 23.38
N ASP A 144 -10.29 10.47 22.37
CA ASP A 144 -9.00 10.76 21.79
C ASP A 144 -9.13 11.62 20.52
N SER A 145 -8.18 12.54 20.30
CA SER A 145 -8.17 13.42 19.14
C SER A 145 -7.25 12.92 18.04
N ILE A 146 -7.64 13.16 16.77
CA ILE A 146 -6.78 12.86 15.61
C ILE A 146 -5.46 13.61 15.75
N GLY A 147 -4.36 12.94 15.43
CA GLY A 147 -3.01 13.48 15.54
C GLY A 147 -2.28 13.06 16.81
N GLN A 148 -2.99 12.70 17.87
CA GLN A 148 -2.38 12.18 19.09
C GLN A 148 -1.77 10.80 18.89
N THR A 149 -0.74 10.51 19.64
CA THR A 149 -0.11 9.20 19.68
C THR A 149 -0.68 8.40 20.84
N LEU A 150 -1.19 7.22 20.54
CA LEU A 150 -1.82 6.32 21.49
C LEU A 150 -0.91 5.13 21.77
N ILE A 151 -0.86 4.70 23.04
CA ILE A 151 -0.33 3.39 23.43
C ILE A 151 -1.54 2.52 23.77
N VAL A 152 -1.73 1.48 22.98
CA VAL A 152 -2.91 0.61 23.03
C VAL A 152 -2.46 -0.82 23.31
N THR A 153 -3.07 -1.49 24.25
CA THR A 153 -2.87 -2.92 24.51
C THR A 153 -4.16 -3.65 24.15
N GLY A 154 -4.02 -4.77 23.44
CA GLY A 154 -5.17 -5.58 23.03
C GLY A 154 -4.76 -6.92 22.45
N THR A 155 -5.75 -7.70 22.09
CA THR A 155 -5.59 -9.04 21.53
C THR A 155 -5.60 -8.95 20.01
N VAL A 156 -4.60 -9.52 19.35
CA VAL A 156 -4.50 -9.57 17.89
C VAL A 156 -5.61 -10.42 17.30
N GLU A 157 -6.29 -9.89 16.32
CA GLU A 157 -7.18 -10.67 15.45
C GLU A 157 -6.75 -10.49 14.00
N LEU A 158 -6.36 -11.60 13.39
CA LEU A 158 -5.93 -11.63 12.00
C LEU A 158 -7.15 -11.70 11.06
N TRP A 159 -7.08 -10.97 9.95
CA TRP A 159 -8.12 -11.02 8.93
C TRP A 159 -8.19 -12.37 8.26
N LYS A 160 -9.41 -12.89 8.11
CA LYS A 160 -9.67 -14.15 7.40
C LYS A 160 -10.10 -13.86 5.97
N SER A 161 -9.62 -14.69 5.04
CA SER A 161 -10.10 -14.68 3.66
C SER A 161 -11.53 -15.17 3.59
N ALA A 162 -12.25 -14.78 2.54
CA ALA A 162 -13.59 -15.31 2.28
C ALA A 162 -13.55 -16.83 2.20
N SER A 163 -14.49 -17.51 2.89
CA SER A 163 -14.60 -18.96 2.89
C SER A 163 -15.36 -19.51 1.67
N ASN A 164 -16.14 -18.67 0.98
CA ASN A 164 -16.92 -19.04 -0.20
C ASN A 164 -16.80 -17.97 -1.28
N ASP A 165 -16.92 -18.38 -2.54
CA ASP A 165 -16.98 -17.48 -3.68
C ASP A 165 -18.20 -16.55 -3.55
N GLY A 166 -17.99 -15.26 -3.73
CA GLY A 166 -19.01 -14.22 -3.62
C GLY A 166 -19.16 -13.59 -2.23
N ASN A 167 -18.54 -14.15 -1.19
CA ASN A 167 -18.50 -13.51 0.13
C ASN A 167 -17.47 -12.37 0.16
N PHE A 168 -17.71 -11.40 1.05
CA PHE A 168 -16.77 -10.31 1.28
C PHE A 168 -15.45 -10.83 1.84
N ASP A 169 -14.37 -10.59 1.11
CA ASP A 169 -13.01 -10.91 1.56
C ASP A 169 -12.46 -9.77 2.43
N ALA A 170 -12.62 -9.93 3.74
CA ALA A 170 -12.13 -8.95 4.71
C ALA A 170 -10.60 -8.81 4.65
N LYS A 171 -9.87 -9.92 4.45
CA LYS A 171 -8.42 -9.91 4.36
C LYS A 171 -7.96 -9.05 3.18
N ALA A 172 -8.43 -9.36 1.97
CA ALA A 172 -8.07 -8.59 0.78
C ALA A 172 -8.46 -7.11 0.89
N PHE A 173 -9.61 -6.81 1.50
CA PHE A 173 -10.09 -5.44 1.70
C PHE A 173 -9.17 -4.65 2.65
N TYR A 174 -8.87 -5.19 3.83
CA TYR A 174 -8.05 -4.48 4.81
C TYR A 174 -6.58 -4.43 4.42
N GLU A 175 -6.03 -5.48 3.82
CA GLU A 175 -4.68 -5.48 3.26
C GLU A 175 -4.50 -4.42 2.17
N SER A 176 -5.52 -4.18 1.33
CA SER A 176 -5.48 -3.09 0.34
C SER A 176 -5.37 -1.70 0.97
N LYS A 177 -5.78 -1.56 2.22
CA LYS A 177 -5.66 -0.34 3.04
C LYS A 177 -4.42 -0.35 3.93
N LYS A 178 -3.53 -1.35 3.79
CA LYS A 178 -2.36 -1.56 4.66
C LYS A 178 -2.71 -1.77 6.13
N ILE A 179 -3.86 -2.39 6.41
CA ILE A 179 -4.30 -2.77 7.76
C ILE A 179 -4.20 -4.29 7.85
N ASP A 180 -3.15 -4.81 8.49
CA ASP A 180 -2.86 -6.23 8.47
C ASP A 180 -3.59 -7.02 9.55
N PHE A 181 -3.98 -6.38 10.64
CA PHE A 181 -4.74 -6.97 11.73
C PHE A 181 -5.54 -5.91 12.49
N GLN A 182 -6.44 -6.37 13.34
CA GLN A 182 -7.14 -5.53 14.30
C GLN A 182 -6.82 -5.94 15.73
N LEU A 183 -7.01 -5.00 16.66
CA LEU A 183 -6.94 -5.30 18.09
C LEU A 183 -8.35 -5.42 18.65
N LYS A 184 -8.65 -6.59 19.25
CA LYS A 184 -9.82 -6.81 20.08
C LYS A 184 -9.54 -6.42 21.54
N GLU A 185 -10.59 -6.07 22.25
CA GLU A 185 -10.51 -5.70 23.67
C GLU A 185 -9.42 -4.66 23.93
N ALA A 186 -9.33 -3.71 22.99
CA ALA A 186 -8.27 -2.72 23.00
C ALA A 186 -8.47 -1.72 24.13
N ILE A 187 -7.43 -1.52 24.95
CA ILE A 187 -7.39 -0.57 26.04
C ILE A 187 -6.31 0.47 25.75
N VAL A 188 -6.70 1.73 25.65
CA VAL A 188 -5.78 2.85 25.54
C VAL A 188 -5.13 3.06 26.91
N LYS A 189 -3.82 2.87 27.00
CA LYS A 189 -3.03 3.02 28.23
C LYS A 189 -2.56 4.44 28.43
N ASN A 190 -2.03 5.05 27.38
CA ASN A 190 -1.49 6.40 27.38
C ASN A 190 -1.83 7.13 26.09
N VAL A 191 -2.01 8.45 26.23
CA VAL A 191 -2.25 9.39 25.13
C VAL A 191 -1.27 10.52 25.27
N TYR A 192 -0.56 10.87 24.19
CA TYR A 192 0.37 12.01 24.20
C TYR A 192 0.50 12.62 22.79
N GLY A 193 1.14 13.78 22.74
CA GLY A 193 1.28 14.55 21.51
C GLY A 193 0.15 15.54 21.30
N ALA A 194 0.35 16.40 20.30
CA ALA A 194 -0.61 17.43 19.94
C ALA A 194 -1.69 16.86 19.01
N GLU A 195 -2.91 17.39 19.14
CA GLU A 195 -3.99 17.11 18.20
C GLU A 195 -3.71 17.73 16.82
N ASP A 196 -4.15 17.07 15.77
CA ASP A 196 -4.26 17.65 14.44
C ASP A 196 -5.60 18.40 14.34
N GLY A 197 -5.57 19.68 14.64
CA GLY A 197 -6.78 20.52 14.65
C GLY A 197 -7.50 20.58 13.29
N PHE A 198 -6.81 20.35 12.18
CA PHE A 198 -7.44 20.29 10.86
C PHE A 198 -8.11 18.93 10.63
N GLY A 199 -7.42 17.84 10.92
CA GLY A 199 -7.98 16.49 10.85
C GLY A 199 -9.20 16.32 11.74
N GLU A 200 -9.14 16.82 12.97
CA GLU A 200 -10.25 16.78 13.92
C GLU A 200 -11.47 17.60 13.45
N LYS A 201 -11.26 18.78 12.84
CA LYS A 201 -12.35 19.58 12.25
C LYS A 201 -13.03 18.85 11.09
N ILE A 202 -12.26 18.19 10.22
CA ILE A 202 -12.80 17.39 9.10
C ILE A 202 -13.62 16.21 9.65
N TYR A 203 -13.10 15.52 10.66
CA TYR A 203 -13.82 14.43 11.32
C TYR A 203 -15.17 14.89 11.89
N ARG A 204 -15.17 15.97 12.65
CA ARG A 204 -16.41 16.55 13.23
C ARG A 204 -17.40 16.98 12.16
N LEU A 205 -16.93 17.54 11.05
CA LEU A 205 -17.78 17.91 9.92
C LEU A 205 -18.41 16.67 9.27
N ARG A 206 -17.62 15.62 9.00
CA ARG A 206 -18.13 14.35 8.46
C ARG A 206 -19.18 13.73 9.38
N ARG A 207 -18.93 13.71 10.69
CA ARG A 207 -19.87 13.20 11.69
C ARG A 207 -21.19 13.96 11.68
N LYS A 208 -21.16 15.30 11.58
CA LYS A 208 -22.39 16.10 11.46
C LYS A 208 -23.18 15.78 10.19
N ILE A 209 -22.50 15.58 9.07
CA ILE A 209 -23.14 15.22 7.79
C ILE A 209 -23.75 13.83 7.88
N SER A 210 -23.04 12.85 8.41
CA SER A 210 -23.55 11.47 8.56
C SER A 210 -24.77 11.40 9.47
N GLY A 211 -24.77 12.12 10.58
CA GLY A 211 -25.92 12.15 11.50
C GLY A 211 -27.17 12.88 10.98
N VAL A 212 -27.12 13.46 9.78
CA VAL A 212 -28.30 14.02 9.09
C VAL A 212 -29.01 12.96 8.26
N TYR A 213 -28.34 11.84 7.94
CA TYR A 213 -28.87 10.77 7.09
C TYR A 213 -29.23 9.48 7.86
N GLU A 214 -29.04 9.47 9.18
CA GLU A 214 -29.56 8.43 10.10
C GLU A 214 -30.92 8.87 10.70
#